data_7acb1f1b7b952f5f9fd7811faec32d5e
#
_entry.id   7acb1f1b7b952f5f9fd7811faec32d5e
#
_cell.length_a   1.000
_cell.length_b   1.000
_cell.length_c   1.000
_cell.angle_alpha   90.00
_cell.angle_beta   90.00
_cell.angle_gamma   90.00
#
_symmetry.space_group_name_H-M   'P 1'
#
loop_
_entity.id
_entity.type
_entity.pdbx_description
1 polymer ?
#
loop_
_entity_poly.entity_id
_entity_poly.type
_entity_poly.pdbx_seq_one_letter_code
_entity_poly.pdbx_strand_id
1 'polypeptide(L)'
;DFYSSIGKLGIGKERESDRKTPIGVYQVTSWLPGKRLPDLYGKGAYPIDYPNARDRLLGRTGYGIWIHGVPSDTYARAPLASDGCVALANPDLEALAAYVRPGATPVLIARQVGWVAPSVLRAERETFLAALDAWRRDWESNDVERYLAHYAKEFRTSDKDIEGWKAHKRRVSAGKSWIKVALDKLSVLRDPGAKELISVSFDQDYRSSNLSQRTRKRQYWAREGTRWKIVYEAPAQAPVLALPESYPAGARAEVSTAKHN
;
A
#
# COMPACT_ATOMS: atom_id res chain seq x y z
N ASP A 1 11.64 -6.41 -18.98
CA ASP A 1 10.63 -7.38 -18.54
C ASP A 1 11.34 -8.58 -17.91
N PHE A 2 10.76 -9.12 -16.82
CA PHE A 2 11.29 -10.29 -16.13
C PHE A 2 10.21 -11.38 -16.06
N TYR A 3 10.61 -12.62 -16.29
CA TYR A 3 9.74 -13.75 -16.02
C TYR A 3 9.52 -13.92 -14.52
N SER A 4 8.31 -14.25 -14.10
CA SER A 4 8.01 -14.50 -12.68
C SER A 4 7.10 -15.71 -12.49
N SER A 5 7.36 -16.47 -11.42
CA SER A 5 6.48 -17.51 -10.91
C SER A 5 5.61 -16.94 -9.79
N ILE A 6 4.34 -17.31 -9.77
CA ILE A 6 3.35 -16.82 -8.79
C ILE A 6 2.70 -18.00 -8.03
N GLY A 7 1.68 -17.69 -7.23
CA GLY A 7 0.96 -18.69 -6.44
C GLY A 7 0.44 -19.87 -7.26
N LYS A 8 0.55 -21.10 -6.72
CA LYS A 8 0.08 -22.36 -7.34
C LYS A 8 -1.38 -22.31 -7.78
N LEU A 9 -2.22 -21.54 -7.10
CA LEU A 9 -3.62 -21.35 -7.46
C LEU A 9 -3.88 -19.97 -8.11
N GLY A 10 -2.85 -19.39 -8.73
CA GLY A 10 -2.94 -18.14 -9.47
C GLY A 10 -2.94 -16.91 -8.58
N ILE A 11 -3.75 -15.93 -8.95
CA ILE A 11 -3.85 -14.62 -8.28
C ILE A 11 -5.22 -14.41 -7.64
N GLY A 12 -5.32 -13.40 -6.75
CA GLY A 12 -6.55 -13.08 -6.03
C GLY A 12 -6.57 -13.73 -4.64
N LYS A 13 -5.46 -13.58 -3.89
CA LYS A 13 -5.36 -14.03 -2.50
C LYS A 13 -6.39 -13.34 -1.62
N GLU A 14 -7.12 -14.16 -0.83
CA GLU A 14 -8.13 -13.70 0.13
C GLU A 14 -7.88 -14.27 1.53
N ARG A 15 -7.36 -15.51 1.63
CA ARG A 15 -7.20 -16.21 2.89
C ARG A 15 -5.77 -16.73 3.04
N GLU A 16 -5.37 -16.88 4.28
CA GLU A 16 -4.14 -17.63 4.61
C GLU A 16 -4.16 -19.01 3.97
N SER A 17 -3.01 -19.49 3.52
CA SER A 17 -2.82 -20.81 2.91
C SER A 17 -3.62 -21.09 1.61
N ASP A 18 -4.24 -20.10 1.00
CA ASP A 18 -4.96 -20.25 -0.29
C ASP A 18 -4.04 -20.40 -1.51
N ARG A 19 -2.73 -20.31 -1.32
CA ARG A 19 -1.67 -20.44 -2.35
C ARG A 19 -1.85 -19.56 -3.56
N LYS A 20 -2.45 -18.37 -3.34
CA LYS A 20 -2.65 -17.34 -4.37
C LYS A 20 -1.79 -16.13 -4.10
N THR A 21 -1.38 -15.45 -5.16
CA THR A 21 -0.74 -14.13 -5.09
C THR A 21 -1.83 -13.05 -4.99
N PRO A 22 -1.69 -12.04 -4.14
CA PRO A 22 -2.72 -11.02 -3.97
C PRO A 22 -2.85 -10.11 -5.20
N ILE A 23 -4.00 -9.43 -5.33
CA ILE A 23 -4.24 -8.36 -6.30
C ILE A 23 -4.42 -7.06 -5.53
N GLY A 24 -3.68 -6.02 -5.92
CA GLY A 24 -3.77 -4.71 -5.27
C GLY A 24 -2.55 -3.83 -5.51
N VAL A 25 -2.51 -2.74 -4.76
CA VAL A 25 -1.38 -1.81 -4.68
C VAL A 25 -0.69 -2.04 -3.34
N TYR A 26 0.53 -2.53 -3.40
CA TYR A 26 1.37 -2.82 -2.24
C TYR A 26 2.61 -1.92 -2.22
N GLN A 27 3.42 -2.06 -1.20
CA GLN A 27 4.69 -1.36 -1.05
C GLN A 27 5.76 -2.34 -0.59
N VAL A 28 6.94 -2.25 -1.19
CA VAL A 28 8.12 -2.96 -0.66
C VAL A 28 8.46 -2.40 0.72
N THR A 29 8.59 -3.28 1.71
CA THR A 29 8.80 -2.87 3.11
C THR A 29 10.25 -2.91 3.54
N SER A 30 11.02 -3.90 3.05
CA SER A 30 12.42 -4.11 3.42
C SER A 30 13.16 -4.93 2.37
N TRP A 31 14.47 -5.10 2.56
CA TRP A 31 15.31 -6.07 1.88
C TRP A 31 15.81 -7.11 2.87
N LEU A 32 15.64 -8.37 2.53
CA LEU A 32 16.16 -9.51 3.28
C LEU A 32 17.26 -10.20 2.45
N PRO A 33 18.55 -10.09 2.86
CA PRO A 33 19.66 -10.72 2.12
C PRO A 33 19.55 -12.25 2.14
N GLY A 34 19.83 -12.92 1.00
CA GLY A 34 19.73 -14.37 0.86
C GLY A 34 20.58 -15.15 1.87
N LYS A 35 21.76 -14.65 2.24
CA LYS A 35 22.62 -15.27 3.26
C LYS A 35 21.98 -15.41 4.65
N ARG A 36 20.86 -14.71 4.91
CA ARG A 36 20.09 -14.77 6.15
C ARG A 36 18.80 -15.58 5.99
N LEU A 37 18.58 -16.13 4.81
CA LEU A 37 17.35 -16.84 4.45
C LEU A 37 17.68 -18.28 4.03
N PRO A 38 16.71 -19.21 4.12
CA PRO A 38 16.82 -20.51 3.45
C PRO A 38 17.08 -20.34 1.95
N ASP A 39 17.81 -21.27 1.34
CA ASP A 39 18.17 -21.25 -0.08
C ASP A 39 16.94 -21.16 -1.02
N LEU A 40 15.76 -21.57 -0.53
CA LEU A 40 14.47 -21.40 -1.20
C LEU A 40 14.22 -19.97 -1.74
N TYR A 41 14.81 -18.95 -1.11
CA TYR A 41 14.66 -17.52 -1.45
C TYR A 41 15.83 -16.97 -2.26
N GLY A 42 16.80 -17.81 -2.60
CA GLY A 42 17.93 -17.48 -3.43
C GLY A 42 18.74 -16.28 -2.93
N LYS A 43 18.98 -15.30 -3.80
CA LYS A 43 19.78 -14.10 -3.49
C LYS A 43 19.15 -13.19 -2.44
N GLY A 44 17.86 -13.32 -2.15
CA GLY A 44 17.17 -12.55 -1.14
C GLY A 44 15.69 -12.33 -1.43
N ALA A 45 15.07 -11.46 -0.64
CA ALA A 45 13.65 -11.17 -0.76
C ALA A 45 13.30 -9.70 -0.48
N TYR A 46 12.28 -9.21 -1.15
CA TYR A 46 11.57 -7.97 -0.91
C TYR A 46 10.17 -8.26 -0.39
N PRO A 47 9.95 -8.24 0.91
CA PRO A 47 8.60 -8.32 1.48
C PRO A 47 7.73 -7.15 1.02
N ILE A 48 6.43 -7.41 0.78
CA ILE A 48 5.43 -6.39 0.52
C ILE A 48 4.43 -6.28 1.68
N ASP A 49 3.72 -5.16 1.77
CA ASP A 49 2.79 -4.84 2.87
C ASP A 49 1.42 -5.58 2.75
N TYR A 50 1.44 -6.85 2.30
CA TYR A 50 0.23 -7.69 2.35
C TYR A 50 0.08 -8.38 3.72
N PRO A 51 -1.12 -8.41 4.34
CA PRO A 51 -2.30 -7.64 3.96
C PRO A 51 -2.16 -6.16 4.35
N ASN A 52 -2.39 -5.28 3.39
CA ASN A 52 -2.39 -3.84 3.67
C ASN A 52 -3.71 -3.41 4.37
N ALA A 53 -3.88 -2.10 4.61
CA ALA A 53 -5.05 -1.60 5.32
C ALA A 53 -6.37 -1.92 4.57
N ARG A 54 -6.36 -1.89 3.22
CA ARG A 54 -7.53 -2.25 2.41
C ARG A 54 -7.82 -3.76 2.44
N ASP A 55 -6.79 -4.59 2.39
CA ASP A 55 -6.97 -6.04 2.48
C ASP A 55 -7.63 -6.42 3.80
N ARG A 56 -7.17 -5.82 4.91
CA ARG A 56 -7.77 -6.03 6.24
C ARG A 56 -9.22 -5.55 6.29
N LEU A 57 -9.54 -4.41 5.68
CA LEU A 57 -10.92 -3.91 5.58
C LEU A 57 -11.82 -4.90 4.81
N LEU A 58 -11.28 -5.57 3.80
CA LEU A 58 -11.96 -6.60 3.02
C LEU A 58 -11.97 -7.98 3.70
N GLY A 59 -11.46 -8.11 4.93
CA GLY A 59 -11.39 -9.37 5.65
C GLY A 59 -10.36 -10.35 5.09
N ARG A 60 -9.41 -9.88 4.28
CA ARG A 60 -8.35 -10.73 3.74
C ARG A 60 -7.32 -11.06 4.82
N THR A 61 -6.84 -12.30 4.81
CA THR A 61 -5.94 -12.83 5.82
C THR A 61 -4.67 -13.43 5.21
N GLY A 62 -3.74 -13.85 6.08
CA GLY A 62 -2.43 -14.37 5.72
C GLY A 62 -1.34 -13.30 5.81
N TYR A 63 -0.11 -13.69 5.47
CA TYR A 63 1.10 -12.85 5.57
C TYR A 63 2.21 -13.40 4.68
N GLY A 64 3.39 -12.76 4.70
CA GLY A 64 4.60 -13.33 4.10
C GLY A 64 4.59 -13.40 2.58
N ILE A 65 3.96 -12.45 1.91
CA ILE A 65 4.04 -12.31 0.46
C ILE A 65 5.28 -11.48 0.11
N TRP A 66 6.20 -12.12 -0.61
CA TRP A 66 7.51 -11.55 -0.97
C TRP A 66 7.76 -11.63 -2.47
N ILE A 67 8.59 -10.74 -2.97
CA ILE A 67 9.27 -10.87 -4.26
C ILE A 67 10.66 -11.42 -3.94
N HIS A 68 11.03 -12.60 -4.43
CA HIS A 68 12.27 -13.26 -4.02
C HIS A 68 12.93 -14.05 -5.16
N GLY A 69 14.17 -14.46 -4.94
CA GLY A 69 14.91 -15.32 -5.86
C GLY A 69 14.43 -16.77 -5.83
N VAL A 70 15.18 -17.63 -6.48
CA VAL A 70 14.97 -19.08 -6.54
C VAL A 70 16.16 -19.82 -5.93
N PRO A 71 16.05 -21.10 -5.55
CA PRO A 71 17.17 -21.90 -5.03
C PRO A 71 18.41 -21.79 -5.92
N SER A 72 19.60 -21.92 -5.32
CA SER A 72 20.88 -21.73 -5.98
C SER A 72 21.12 -22.68 -7.16
N ASP A 73 20.48 -23.86 -7.14
CA ASP A 73 20.50 -24.88 -8.18
C ASP A 73 19.41 -24.75 -9.25
N THR A 74 18.57 -23.74 -9.10
CA THR A 74 17.38 -23.52 -9.96
C THR A 74 17.51 -22.20 -10.72
N TYR A 75 17.37 -22.20 -12.05
CA TYR A 75 17.37 -20.96 -12.83
C TYR A 75 16.02 -20.23 -12.71
N ALA A 76 14.92 -20.92 -12.94
CA ALA A 76 13.57 -20.35 -12.83
C ALA A 76 12.56 -21.44 -12.42
N ARG A 77 11.48 -21.05 -11.77
CA ARG A 77 10.37 -21.94 -11.41
C ARG A 77 9.31 -21.99 -12.53
N ALA A 78 8.49 -23.03 -12.51
CA ALA A 78 7.27 -23.08 -13.32
C ALA A 78 6.37 -21.85 -13.02
N PRO A 79 5.47 -21.44 -13.93
CA PRO A 79 4.66 -20.21 -13.76
C PRO A 79 3.84 -20.16 -12.49
N LEU A 80 3.31 -21.31 -12.04
CA LEU A 80 2.44 -21.46 -10.86
C LEU A 80 3.10 -22.41 -9.86
N ALA A 81 4.11 -21.94 -9.12
CA ALA A 81 4.92 -22.81 -8.27
C ALA A 81 5.17 -22.27 -6.84
N SER A 82 4.65 -21.09 -6.48
CA SER A 82 4.79 -20.54 -5.13
C SER A 82 3.53 -20.75 -4.27
N ASP A 83 3.64 -20.51 -2.98
CA ASP A 83 2.48 -20.49 -2.07
C ASP A 83 1.89 -19.06 -1.91
N GLY A 84 2.16 -18.19 -2.89
CA GLY A 84 1.63 -16.82 -2.97
C GLY A 84 2.67 -15.73 -3.24
N CYS A 85 3.94 -16.03 -3.05
CA CYS A 85 5.06 -15.13 -3.37
C CYS A 85 5.23 -14.96 -4.90
N VAL A 86 5.97 -13.94 -5.29
CA VAL A 86 6.44 -13.71 -6.66
C VAL A 86 7.91 -14.10 -6.71
N ALA A 87 8.25 -15.20 -7.40
CA ALA A 87 9.63 -15.66 -7.52
C ALA A 87 10.23 -15.29 -8.87
N LEU A 88 11.43 -14.74 -8.87
CA LEU A 88 12.23 -14.33 -10.04
C LEU A 88 13.49 -15.18 -10.14
N ALA A 89 14.06 -15.30 -11.32
CA ALA A 89 15.44 -15.78 -11.45
C ALA A 89 16.38 -14.90 -10.60
N ASN A 90 17.43 -15.49 -10.04
CA ASN A 90 18.37 -14.73 -9.18
C ASN A 90 19.01 -13.54 -9.88
N PRO A 91 19.48 -13.64 -11.16
CA PRO A 91 19.98 -12.47 -11.89
C PRO A 91 18.93 -11.38 -12.10
N ASP A 92 17.66 -11.75 -12.32
CA ASP A 92 16.56 -10.79 -12.49
C ASP A 92 16.23 -10.05 -11.21
N LEU A 93 16.28 -10.77 -10.07
CA LEU A 93 16.13 -10.14 -8.75
C LEU A 93 17.25 -9.15 -8.45
N GLU A 94 18.50 -9.49 -8.80
CA GLU A 94 19.65 -8.59 -8.65
C GLU A 94 19.50 -7.35 -9.57
N ALA A 95 19.07 -7.52 -10.81
CA ALA A 95 18.79 -6.41 -11.73
C ALA A 95 17.65 -5.52 -11.21
N LEU A 96 16.60 -6.12 -10.63
CA LEU A 96 15.47 -5.39 -10.03
C LEU A 96 15.92 -4.50 -8.86
N ALA A 97 16.98 -4.88 -8.14
CA ALA A 97 17.48 -4.11 -6.98
C ALA A 97 17.83 -2.65 -7.31
N ALA A 98 18.26 -2.37 -8.55
CA ALA A 98 18.55 -1.00 -9.00
C ALA A 98 17.32 -0.07 -8.96
N TYR A 99 16.11 -0.62 -9.03
CA TYR A 99 14.84 0.11 -9.11
C TYR A 99 14.04 0.08 -7.83
N VAL A 100 14.39 -0.80 -6.87
CA VAL A 100 13.62 -0.99 -5.64
C VAL A 100 14.22 -0.19 -4.49
N ARG A 101 13.38 0.61 -3.86
CA ARG A 101 13.70 1.33 -2.61
C ARG A 101 12.71 0.89 -1.53
N PRO A 102 13.14 0.09 -0.53
CA PRO A 102 12.31 -0.29 0.59
C PRO A 102 11.67 0.94 1.27
N GLY A 103 10.39 0.81 1.63
CA GLY A 103 9.60 1.91 2.20
C GLY A 103 9.08 2.94 1.18
N ALA A 104 9.47 2.85 -0.11
CA ALA A 104 9.07 3.83 -1.12
C ALA A 104 8.50 3.21 -2.41
N THR A 105 9.08 2.09 -2.89
CA THR A 105 8.67 1.51 -4.18
C THR A 105 7.31 0.82 -4.09
N PRO A 106 6.31 1.26 -4.88
CA PRO A 106 5.03 0.57 -4.96
C PRO A 106 5.14 -0.70 -5.81
N VAL A 107 4.30 -1.68 -5.50
CA VAL A 107 4.15 -2.93 -6.24
C VAL A 107 2.69 -3.09 -6.64
N LEU A 108 2.41 -3.09 -7.94
CA LEU A 108 1.08 -3.35 -8.47
C LEU A 108 1.01 -4.80 -8.94
N ILE A 109 0.07 -5.55 -8.38
CA ILE A 109 -0.21 -6.92 -8.81
C ILE A 109 -1.61 -6.95 -9.41
N ALA A 110 -1.69 -7.25 -10.70
CA ALA A 110 -2.92 -7.20 -11.49
C ALA A 110 -3.09 -8.47 -12.33
N ARG A 111 -4.34 -8.78 -12.71
CA ARG A 111 -4.61 -9.87 -13.66
C ARG A 111 -4.07 -9.58 -15.05
N GLN A 112 -4.12 -8.32 -15.43
CA GLN A 112 -3.71 -7.84 -16.75
C GLN A 112 -3.24 -6.40 -16.63
N VAL A 113 -2.21 -6.06 -17.39
CA VAL A 113 -1.75 -4.68 -17.57
C VAL A 113 -2.39 -4.12 -18.84
N GLY A 114 -3.20 -3.08 -18.69
CA GLY A 114 -3.77 -2.34 -19.81
C GLY A 114 -2.87 -1.16 -20.17
N TRP A 115 -2.26 -1.21 -21.34
CA TRP A 115 -1.47 -0.09 -21.86
C TRP A 115 -2.40 0.96 -22.47
N VAL A 116 -2.27 2.20 -22.06
CA VAL A 116 -3.05 3.33 -22.56
C VAL A 116 -2.12 4.48 -22.96
N ALA A 117 -2.62 5.38 -23.81
CA ALA A 117 -1.84 6.55 -24.21
C ALA A 117 -1.48 7.42 -23.00
N PRO A 118 -0.25 7.96 -22.94
CA PRO A 118 0.18 8.82 -21.82
C PRO A 118 -0.72 10.04 -21.58
N SER A 119 -1.38 10.55 -22.61
CA SER A 119 -2.34 11.67 -22.51
C SER A 119 -3.58 11.30 -21.70
N VAL A 120 -4.10 10.07 -21.84
CA VAL A 120 -5.24 9.55 -21.07
C VAL A 120 -4.88 9.46 -19.59
N LEU A 121 -3.70 8.90 -19.29
CA LEU A 121 -3.21 8.80 -17.91
C LEU A 121 -3.01 10.19 -17.27
N ARG A 122 -2.47 11.16 -18.03
CA ARG A 122 -2.29 12.54 -17.54
C ARG A 122 -3.62 13.20 -17.22
N ALA A 123 -4.58 13.14 -18.13
CA ALA A 123 -5.90 13.75 -17.94
C ALA A 123 -6.62 13.19 -16.71
N GLU A 124 -6.57 11.88 -16.52
CA GLU A 124 -7.14 11.26 -15.34
C GLU A 124 -6.42 11.67 -14.05
N ARG A 125 -5.09 11.66 -14.09
CA ARG A 125 -4.27 12.07 -12.96
C ARG A 125 -4.53 13.52 -12.57
N GLU A 126 -4.63 14.43 -13.51
CA GLU A 126 -4.95 15.85 -13.30
C GLU A 126 -6.32 16.01 -12.65
N THR A 127 -7.33 15.32 -13.16
CA THR A 127 -8.68 15.32 -12.58
C THR A 127 -8.67 14.83 -11.12
N PHE A 128 -7.92 13.78 -10.83
CA PHE A 128 -7.79 13.28 -9.47
C PHE A 128 -7.01 14.25 -8.55
N LEU A 129 -5.90 14.81 -9.03
CA LEU A 129 -5.09 15.75 -8.25
C LEU A 129 -5.87 17.04 -7.92
N ALA A 130 -6.75 17.50 -8.82
CA ALA A 130 -7.65 18.60 -8.54
C ALA A 130 -8.63 18.28 -7.39
N ALA A 131 -9.16 17.07 -7.34
CA ALA A 131 -10.01 16.61 -6.24
C ALA A 131 -9.25 16.49 -4.91
N LEU A 132 -8.03 15.97 -4.94
CA LEU A 132 -7.15 15.86 -3.76
C LEU A 132 -6.78 17.27 -3.22
N ASP A 133 -6.48 18.21 -4.10
CA ASP A 133 -6.17 19.60 -3.70
C ASP A 133 -7.41 20.34 -3.18
N ALA A 134 -8.60 20.09 -3.74
CA ALA A 134 -9.85 20.62 -3.21
C ALA A 134 -10.11 20.12 -1.77
N TRP A 135 -9.93 18.81 -1.53
CA TRP A 135 -10.00 18.24 -0.18
C TRP A 135 -9.01 18.92 0.79
N ARG A 136 -7.77 19.13 0.37
CA ARG A 136 -6.74 19.79 1.18
C ARG A 136 -7.14 21.23 1.51
N ARG A 137 -7.59 22.02 0.51
CA ARG A 137 -8.02 23.42 0.70
C ARG A 137 -9.24 23.52 1.61
N ASP A 138 -10.22 22.64 1.43
CA ASP A 138 -11.41 22.63 2.27
C ASP A 138 -11.06 22.26 3.72
N TRP A 139 -10.05 21.40 3.93
CA TRP A 139 -9.52 21.16 5.27
C TRP A 139 -8.85 22.40 5.88
N GLU A 140 -8.03 23.12 5.08
CA GLU A 140 -7.37 24.36 5.53
C GLU A 140 -8.34 25.53 5.77
N SER A 141 -9.50 25.55 5.13
CA SER A 141 -10.52 26.58 5.33
C SER A 141 -11.14 26.54 6.74
N ASN A 142 -10.90 25.46 7.49
CA ASN A 142 -11.53 25.17 8.79
C ASN A 142 -13.07 25.05 8.73
N ASP A 143 -13.65 25.00 7.53
CA ASP A 143 -15.05 24.63 7.32
C ASP A 143 -15.17 23.11 7.30
N VAL A 144 -15.52 22.55 8.45
CA VAL A 144 -15.57 21.11 8.65
C VAL A 144 -16.59 20.42 7.75
N GLU A 145 -17.68 21.07 7.36
CA GLU A 145 -18.71 20.47 6.52
C GLU A 145 -18.24 20.38 5.05
N ARG A 146 -17.56 21.42 4.54
CA ARG A 146 -16.90 21.35 3.24
C ARG A 146 -15.84 20.25 3.19
N TYR A 147 -15.02 20.14 4.22
CA TYR A 147 -14.03 19.06 4.34
C TYR A 147 -14.71 17.68 4.36
N LEU A 148 -15.76 17.50 5.15
CA LEU A 148 -16.48 16.23 5.27
C LEU A 148 -17.24 15.84 4.00
N ALA A 149 -17.59 16.81 3.16
CA ALA A 149 -18.22 16.55 1.88
C ALA A 149 -17.35 15.74 0.90
N HIS A 150 -16.04 15.64 1.13
CA HIS A 150 -15.13 14.80 0.34
C HIS A 150 -15.20 13.31 0.68
N TYR A 151 -15.85 12.93 1.77
CA TYR A 151 -15.94 11.54 2.23
C TYR A 151 -17.21 10.88 1.71
N ALA A 152 -17.09 9.62 1.27
CA ALA A 152 -18.21 8.80 0.80
C ALA A 152 -19.14 8.41 1.96
N LYS A 153 -20.36 8.02 1.63
CA LYS A 153 -21.32 7.49 2.63
C LYS A 153 -20.81 6.19 3.27
N GLU A 154 -20.14 5.38 2.50
CA GLU A 154 -19.54 4.10 2.90
C GLU A 154 -18.14 4.26 3.50
N PHE A 155 -17.69 5.49 3.73
CA PHE A 155 -16.37 5.75 4.28
C PHE A 155 -16.13 5.03 5.60
N ARG A 156 -14.89 4.49 5.75
CA ARG A 156 -14.43 3.83 6.98
C ARG A 156 -12.97 4.17 7.27
N THR A 157 -12.62 4.07 8.53
CA THR A 157 -11.26 3.87 9.03
C THR A 157 -11.17 2.47 9.66
N SER A 158 -10.05 2.14 10.29
CA SER A 158 -9.91 0.88 11.04
C SER A 158 -10.88 0.76 12.22
N ASP A 159 -11.35 1.88 12.76
CA ASP A 159 -12.11 1.97 14.01
C ASP A 159 -13.38 2.85 13.95
N LYS A 160 -13.65 3.50 12.80
CA LYS A 160 -14.81 4.40 12.64
C LYS A 160 -15.49 4.21 11.29
N ASP A 161 -16.78 4.31 11.30
CA ASP A 161 -17.62 4.59 10.14
C ASP A 161 -17.68 6.09 9.83
N ILE A 162 -18.45 6.47 8.83
CA ILE A 162 -18.59 7.86 8.40
C ILE A 162 -19.19 8.76 9.50
N GLU A 163 -20.14 8.29 10.28
CA GLU A 163 -20.76 9.11 11.34
C GLU A 163 -19.81 9.32 12.52
N GLY A 164 -19.13 8.28 12.94
CA GLY A 164 -18.06 8.38 13.94
C GLY A 164 -16.91 9.29 13.50
N TRP A 165 -16.57 9.24 12.19
CA TRP A 165 -15.57 10.14 11.59
C TRP A 165 -16.03 11.60 11.59
N LYS A 166 -17.26 11.89 11.17
CA LYS A 166 -17.85 13.24 11.18
C LYS A 166 -17.87 13.83 12.59
N ALA A 167 -18.37 13.06 13.56
CA ALA A 167 -18.40 13.49 14.95
C ALA A 167 -17.00 13.81 15.50
N HIS A 168 -16.02 12.93 15.19
CA HIS A 168 -14.63 13.16 15.58
C HIS A 168 -14.07 14.45 14.95
N LYS A 169 -14.26 14.66 13.64
CA LYS A 169 -13.72 15.82 12.92
C LYS A 169 -14.35 17.13 13.37
N ARG A 170 -15.66 17.18 13.58
CA ARG A 170 -16.34 18.35 14.14
C ARG A 170 -15.76 18.73 15.50
N ARG A 171 -15.57 17.75 16.39
CA ARG A 171 -14.99 17.98 17.71
C ARG A 171 -13.56 18.52 17.66
N VAL A 172 -12.69 17.93 16.82
CA VAL A 172 -11.28 18.37 16.75
C VAL A 172 -11.10 19.67 15.98
N SER A 173 -12.00 20.03 15.07
CA SER A 173 -11.95 21.30 14.33
C SER A 173 -12.44 22.47 15.18
N ALA A 174 -13.41 22.26 16.07
CA ALA A 174 -14.00 23.32 16.91
C ALA A 174 -12.97 24.07 17.77
N GLY A 175 -11.87 23.41 18.17
CA GLY A 175 -10.80 24.01 18.97
C GLY A 175 -9.65 24.62 18.14
N LYS A 176 -9.82 24.85 16.83
CA LYS A 176 -8.74 25.34 15.96
C LYS A 176 -9.09 26.67 15.34
N SER A 177 -8.16 27.63 15.45
CA SER A 177 -8.31 28.94 14.79
C SER A 177 -7.73 28.93 13.36
N TRP A 178 -6.82 28.02 13.05
CA TRP A 178 -6.26 27.83 11.69
C TRP A 178 -5.74 26.41 11.53
N ILE A 179 -5.70 25.95 10.26
CA ILE A 179 -5.14 24.68 9.82
C ILE A 179 -4.29 24.91 8.58
N LYS A 180 -3.14 24.25 8.49
CA LYS A 180 -2.26 24.18 7.31
C LYS A 180 -1.89 22.72 7.04
N VAL A 181 -1.97 22.34 5.77
CA VAL A 181 -1.69 20.96 5.32
C VAL A 181 -0.83 20.98 4.08
N ALA A 182 0.37 20.44 4.17
CA ALA A 182 1.21 20.16 3.02
C ALA A 182 1.26 18.66 2.74
N LEU A 183 1.26 18.31 1.45
CA LEU A 183 1.32 16.93 0.98
C LEU A 183 2.58 16.75 0.14
N ASP A 184 3.42 15.81 0.53
CA ASP A 184 4.68 15.48 -0.13
C ASP A 184 4.71 14.01 -0.57
N LYS A 185 5.63 13.67 -1.49
CA LYS A 185 5.91 12.30 -1.96
C LYS A 185 4.64 11.56 -2.38
N LEU A 186 3.82 12.23 -3.17
CA LEU A 186 2.57 11.67 -3.69
C LEU A 186 2.84 10.47 -4.59
N SER A 187 2.18 9.35 -4.27
CA SER A 187 2.08 8.16 -5.13
C SER A 187 0.60 7.93 -5.44
N VAL A 188 0.21 8.12 -6.70
CA VAL A 188 -1.19 8.01 -7.16
C VAL A 188 -1.28 6.85 -8.13
N LEU A 189 -2.02 5.81 -7.77
CA LEU A 189 -2.09 4.54 -8.50
C LEU A 189 -3.53 4.04 -8.58
N ARG A 190 -3.97 3.58 -9.76
CA ARG A 190 -5.21 2.81 -9.85
C ARG A 190 -5.07 1.50 -9.10
N ASP A 191 -6.07 1.14 -8.31
CA ASP A 191 -6.10 -0.14 -7.63
C ASP A 191 -6.61 -1.22 -8.60
N PRO A 192 -5.78 -2.23 -8.94
CA PRO A 192 -6.17 -3.26 -9.90
C PRO A 192 -7.23 -4.24 -9.35
N GLY A 193 -7.50 -4.21 -8.06
CA GLY A 193 -8.48 -5.05 -7.38
C GLY A 193 -9.89 -4.46 -7.35
N ALA A 194 -10.10 -3.24 -7.90
CA ALA A 194 -11.43 -2.62 -7.95
C ALA A 194 -11.54 -1.62 -9.11
N LYS A 195 -12.71 -1.60 -9.73
CA LYS A 195 -13.02 -0.64 -10.79
C LYS A 195 -13.09 0.78 -10.20
N GLU A 196 -12.47 1.75 -10.89
CA GLU A 196 -12.53 3.18 -10.53
C GLU A 196 -12.10 3.50 -9.09
N LEU A 197 -11.13 2.76 -8.57
CA LEU A 197 -10.52 3.01 -7.27
C LEU A 197 -9.08 3.51 -7.45
N ILE A 198 -8.76 4.62 -6.80
CA ILE A 198 -7.40 5.16 -6.70
C ILE A 198 -6.89 4.97 -5.28
N SER A 199 -5.70 4.39 -5.17
CA SER A 199 -4.88 4.40 -3.96
C SER A 199 -3.91 5.57 -4.06
N VAL A 200 -3.98 6.51 -3.13
CA VAL A 200 -3.00 7.59 -2.99
C VAL A 200 -2.29 7.49 -1.66
N SER A 201 -0.95 7.55 -1.70
CA SER A 201 -0.10 7.63 -0.51
C SER A 201 0.70 8.92 -0.55
N PHE A 202 0.88 9.55 0.61
CA PHE A 202 1.62 10.80 0.75
C PHE A 202 2.15 11.00 2.17
N ASP A 203 3.23 11.78 2.29
CA ASP A 203 3.65 12.36 3.55
C ASP A 203 2.81 13.61 3.80
N GLN A 204 2.16 13.70 4.95
CA GLN A 204 1.33 14.82 5.37
C GLN A 204 2.05 15.60 6.48
N ASP A 205 2.37 16.86 6.22
CA ASP A 205 2.75 17.83 7.25
C ASP A 205 1.49 18.61 7.65
N TYR A 206 0.96 18.30 8.82
CA TYR A 206 -0.23 18.94 9.38
C TYR A 206 0.18 19.91 10.48
N ARG A 207 -0.28 21.14 10.39
CA ARG A 207 -0.09 22.17 11.42
C ARG A 207 -1.41 22.88 11.70
N SER A 208 -1.64 23.19 12.93
CA SER A 208 -2.81 23.96 13.38
C SER A 208 -2.46 24.79 14.61
N SER A 209 -3.40 25.59 15.08
CA SER A 209 -3.21 26.42 16.27
C SER A 209 -2.80 25.65 17.53
N ASN A 210 -3.05 24.36 17.60
CA ASN A 210 -2.81 23.54 18.81
C ASN A 210 -2.16 22.17 18.54
N LEU A 211 -1.79 21.85 17.29
CA LEU A 211 -1.16 20.57 16.95
C LEU A 211 -0.26 20.73 15.72
N SER A 212 0.93 20.13 15.78
CA SER A 212 1.81 19.95 14.63
C SER A 212 2.21 18.49 14.55
N GLN A 213 2.02 17.85 13.37
CA GLN A 213 2.30 16.44 13.17
C GLN A 213 2.68 16.13 11.74
N ARG A 214 3.70 15.31 11.55
CA ARG A 214 4.02 14.72 10.24
C ARG A 214 3.72 13.23 10.26
N THR A 215 2.96 12.78 9.27
CA THR A 215 2.53 11.37 9.16
C THR A 215 2.54 10.94 7.69
N ARG A 216 2.78 9.65 7.44
CA ARG A 216 2.53 9.08 6.14
C ARG A 216 1.13 8.47 6.13
N LYS A 217 0.33 8.82 5.11
CA LYS A 217 -1.04 8.35 4.95
C LYS A 217 -1.26 7.62 3.64
N ARG A 218 -2.26 6.75 3.65
CA ARG A 218 -2.84 6.16 2.45
C ARG A 218 -4.34 6.38 2.47
N GLN A 219 -4.87 6.92 1.38
CA GLN A 219 -6.30 7.07 1.14
C GLN A 219 -6.72 6.26 -0.08
N TYR A 220 -7.94 5.78 -0.06
CA TYR A 220 -8.59 5.16 -1.20
C TYR A 220 -9.76 6.03 -1.61
N TRP A 221 -9.78 6.38 -2.90
CA TRP A 221 -10.79 7.25 -3.49
C TRP A 221 -11.54 6.48 -4.56
N ALA A 222 -12.86 6.48 -4.49
CA ALA A 222 -13.74 5.91 -5.50
C ALA A 222 -14.57 7.01 -6.19
N ARG A 223 -15.07 6.73 -7.39
CA ARG A 223 -16.00 7.63 -8.06
C ARG A 223 -17.43 7.41 -7.55
N GLU A 224 -18.09 8.50 -7.16
CA GLU A 224 -19.53 8.60 -7.00
C GLU A 224 -20.07 9.53 -8.10
N GLY A 225 -20.62 8.97 -9.18
CA GLY A 225 -20.96 9.71 -10.38
C GLY A 225 -19.72 10.35 -11.01
N THR A 226 -19.68 11.67 -11.07
CA THR A 226 -18.54 12.44 -11.62
C THR A 226 -17.51 12.84 -10.57
N ARG A 227 -17.75 12.62 -9.28
CA ARG A 227 -16.92 13.13 -8.18
C ARG A 227 -16.08 12.04 -7.57
N TRP A 228 -14.84 12.37 -7.22
CA TRP A 228 -13.98 11.55 -6.39
C TRP A 228 -14.34 11.72 -4.92
N LYS A 229 -14.48 10.60 -4.19
CA LYS A 229 -14.80 10.56 -2.76
C LYS A 229 -13.84 9.62 -2.04
N ILE A 230 -13.45 10.00 -0.83
CA ILE A 230 -12.64 9.16 0.05
C ILE A 230 -13.52 8.06 0.61
N VAL A 231 -13.15 6.80 0.36
CA VAL A 231 -13.88 5.62 0.87
C VAL A 231 -13.15 4.94 2.03
N TYR A 232 -11.84 5.18 2.14
CA TYR A 232 -11.03 4.65 3.23
C TYR A 232 -9.78 5.50 3.46
N GLU A 233 -9.39 5.66 4.73
CA GLU A 233 -8.16 6.32 5.14
C GLU A 233 -7.48 5.54 6.26
N ALA A 234 -6.17 5.35 6.16
CA ALA A 234 -5.36 4.70 7.18
C ALA A 234 -3.94 5.31 7.22
N PRO A 235 -3.26 5.21 8.36
CA PRO A 235 -1.82 5.41 8.39
C PRO A 235 -1.15 4.45 7.40
N ALA A 236 -0.21 4.94 6.60
CA ALA A 236 0.65 4.08 5.80
C ALA A 236 1.76 3.56 6.72
N GLN A 237 1.47 2.52 7.47
CA GLN A 237 2.48 1.83 8.28
C GLN A 237 3.20 0.81 7.42
N ALA A 238 4.53 0.72 7.58
CA ALA A 238 5.24 -0.48 7.19
C ALA A 238 4.68 -1.64 8.02
N PRO A 239 4.32 -2.79 7.42
CA PRO A 239 3.87 -3.93 8.20
C PRO A 239 4.98 -4.37 9.15
N VAL A 240 4.60 -4.75 10.35
CA VAL A 240 5.46 -5.53 11.23
C VAL A 240 5.69 -6.85 10.51
N LEU A 241 6.92 -7.11 10.07
CA LEU A 241 7.30 -8.37 9.45
C LEU A 241 7.16 -9.48 10.51
N ALA A 242 6.04 -10.17 10.52
CA ALA A 242 5.99 -11.50 11.10
C ALA A 242 6.80 -12.41 10.16
N LEU A 243 7.99 -12.80 10.59
CA LEU A 243 8.72 -13.89 9.92
C LEU A 243 7.87 -15.16 10.07
N PRO A 244 7.80 -16.04 9.06
CA PRO A 244 7.15 -17.34 9.18
C PRO A 244 7.64 -18.07 10.41
N GLU A 245 6.79 -18.88 11.07
CA GLU A 245 7.15 -19.63 12.29
C GLU A 245 8.34 -20.59 12.08
N SER A 246 8.61 -20.99 10.85
CA SER A 246 9.74 -21.81 10.43
C SER A 246 11.09 -21.08 10.40
N TYR A 247 11.13 -19.78 10.71
CA TYR A 247 12.39 -19.02 10.74
C TYR A 247 13.21 -19.34 12.01
N PRO A 248 14.54 -19.48 11.88
CA PRO A 248 15.43 -19.65 13.05
C PRO A 248 15.27 -18.47 14.01
N ALA A 249 15.27 -18.73 15.32
CA ALA A 249 15.03 -17.73 16.37
C ALA A 249 15.94 -16.48 16.31
N GLY A 250 17.16 -16.59 15.78
CA GLY A 250 18.09 -15.48 15.60
C GLY A 250 17.65 -14.42 14.58
N ALA A 251 16.82 -14.77 13.59
CA ALA A 251 16.34 -13.82 12.59
C ALA A 251 15.15 -12.95 13.11
N ARG A 252 14.53 -13.35 14.23
CA ARG A 252 13.42 -12.59 14.85
C ARG A 252 13.90 -11.36 15.64
N ALA A 253 15.09 -11.40 16.19
CA ALA A 253 15.61 -10.34 17.07
C ALA A 253 15.99 -9.04 16.32
N GLU A 254 16.49 -9.16 15.08
CA GLU A 254 16.95 -7.99 14.31
C GLU A 254 15.82 -7.15 13.66
N VAL A 255 14.62 -7.73 13.53
CA VAL A 255 13.45 -7.01 12.94
C VAL A 255 12.76 -6.13 13.99
N SER A 256 12.93 -6.44 15.28
CA SER A 256 12.33 -5.67 16.38
C SER A 256 13.07 -4.36 16.71
N THR A 257 14.35 -4.24 16.36
CA THR A 257 15.17 -3.06 16.68
C THR A 257 15.08 -1.91 15.68
N ALA A 258 14.38 -2.06 14.58
CA ALA A 258 14.07 -0.97 13.64
C ALA A 258 12.90 -0.05 14.11
N LYS A 259 12.43 -0.24 15.35
CA LYS A 259 11.46 0.63 16.01
C LYS A 259 12.18 1.60 16.92
N HIS A 260 12.48 2.78 16.51
CA HIS A 260 12.99 3.94 17.25
C HIS A 260 14.41 4.35 16.81
N ASN A 261 14.46 5.18 15.81
CA ASN A 261 15.25 6.42 15.75
C ASN A 261 14.63 7.35 14.74
#